data_081a6fd6cf434ac44eb624b43082ff19
#
_entry.id   081a6fd6cf434ac44eb624b43082ff19
#
_cell.length_a   1.000
_cell.length_b   1.000
_cell.length_c   1.000
_cell.angle_alpha   90.00
_cell.angle_beta   90.00
_cell.angle_gamma   90.00
#
_symmetry.space_group_name_H-M   'P 1'
#
loop_
_entity.id
_entity.type
_entity.pdbx_description
1 polymer ?
#
loop_
_entity_poly.entity_id
_entity_poly.type
_entity_poly.pdbx_seq_one_letter_code
_entity_poly.pdbx_strand_id
1 'polypeptide(L)'
;MEKDARIGIMGGTFDPVHNGHLVIARSAAEQLELSRVLFIPAGNPHFKQDQEVTPASQRADMVALAIADDSLFALDLCEVERGGITYTADTLEELAQRYDGARLFFIMGTDSAITLPGWKRADDVARLCTIVVAKRPGQSTERVREALGTSPVDFDVMYLDVPQIDVSSTQLREDIACGRDVSDMIPAPVGAYIARTELYRDV
;
A
#
# COMPACT_ATOMS: atom_id res chain seq x y z
N MET A 1 5.87 6.94 22.72
CA MET A 1 5.96 5.67 21.93
C MET A 1 7.21 4.95 22.37
N GLU A 2 7.21 3.60 22.29
CA GLU A 2 8.42 2.84 22.61
C GLU A 2 9.53 3.19 21.63
N LYS A 3 10.71 3.46 22.18
CA LYS A 3 11.93 3.66 21.40
C LYS A 3 12.22 2.35 20.68
N ASP A 4 12.55 2.39 19.39
CA ASP A 4 12.74 1.25 18.51
C ASP A 4 11.45 0.55 18.02
N ALA A 5 10.28 1.20 18.05
CA ALA A 5 9.07 0.66 17.45
C ALA A 5 9.28 0.35 15.96
N ARG A 6 8.74 -0.79 15.48
CA ARG A 6 8.81 -1.22 14.07
C ARG A 6 7.48 -0.93 13.42
N ILE A 7 7.44 0.02 12.49
CA ILE A 7 6.20 0.50 11.86
C ILE A 7 6.19 0.14 10.38
N GLY A 8 5.20 -0.64 9.96
CA GLY A 8 4.93 -0.91 8.56
C GLY A 8 4.18 0.26 7.92
N ILE A 9 4.48 0.53 6.67
CA ILE A 9 3.82 1.56 5.85
C ILE A 9 3.34 0.89 4.58
N MET A 10 2.04 0.85 4.39
CA MET A 10 1.42 0.36 3.17
C MET A 10 0.72 1.53 2.47
N GLY A 11 1.46 2.16 1.55
CA GLY A 11 0.91 3.18 0.66
C GLY A 11 0.20 2.55 -0.53
N GLY A 12 -0.87 3.16 -0.99
CA GLY A 12 -1.57 2.65 -2.16
C GLY A 12 -2.74 3.52 -2.61
N THR A 13 -3.18 3.29 -3.84
CA THR A 13 -4.41 3.95 -4.32
C THR A 13 -5.62 3.42 -3.58
N PHE A 14 -5.68 2.09 -3.30
CA PHE A 14 -6.81 1.40 -2.66
C PHE A 14 -8.15 1.68 -3.33
N ASP A 15 -8.25 1.38 -4.62
CA ASP A 15 -9.38 1.70 -5.47
C ASP A 15 -10.02 0.45 -6.14
N PRO A 16 -10.70 -0.43 -5.35
CA PRO A 16 -10.81 -0.45 -3.89
C PRO A 16 -9.67 -1.16 -3.14
N VAL A 17 -9.64 -1.00 -1.83
CA VAL A 17 -8.89 -1.91 -0.94
C VAL A 17 -9.50 -3.31 -1.02
N HIS A 18 -8.66 -4.35 -0.91
CA HIS A 18 -9.08 -5.75 -1.05
C HIS A 18 -8.29 -6.69 -0.13
N ASN A 19 -8.75 -7.94 0.00
CA ASN A 19 -8.15 -8.94 0.88
C ASN A 19 -6.65 -9.17 0.61
N GLY A 20 -6.20 -9.01 -0.63
CA GLY A 20 -4.77 -9.07 -0.96
C GLY A 20 -3.91 -8.04 -0.22
N HIS A 21 -4.41 -6.81 -0.05
CA HIS A 21 -3.70 -5.78 0.72
C HIS A 21 -3.61 -6.17 2.20
N LEU A 22 -4.71 -6.66 2.79
CA LEU A 22 -4.76 -7.05 4.19
C LEU A 22 -3.83 -8.23 4.50
N VAL A 23 -3.79 -9.22 3.61
CA VAL A 23 -2.90 -10.39 3.77
C VAL A 23 -1.42 -9.98 3.66
N ILE A 24 -1.06 -9.13 2.72
CA ILE A 24 0.32 -8.60 2.61
C ILE A 24 0.70 -7.85 3.89
N ALA A 25 -0.18 -6.96 4.37
CA ALA A 25 0.05 -6.19 5.59
C ALA A 25 0.22 -7.10 6.82
N ARG A 26 -0.64 -8.12 6.95
CA ARG A 26 -0.58 -9.10 8.04
C ARG A 26 0.70 -9.93 7.98
N SER A 27 1.03 -10.46 6.79
CA SER A 27 2.27 -11.24 6.60
C SER A 27 3.52 -10.42 6.94
N ALA A 28 3.54 -9.15 6.56
CA ALA A 28 4.64 -8.25 6.90
C ALA A 28 4.72 -8.02 8.42
N ALA A 29 3.58 -7.80 9.06
CA ALA A 29 3.54 -7.57 10.50
C ALA A 29 4.06 -8.76 11.30
N GLU A 30 3.65 -9.96 10.93
CA GLU A 30 4.06 -11.21 11.60
C GLU A 30 5.54 -11.53 11.37
N GLN A 31 6.01 -11.49 10.11
CA GLN A 31 7.38 -11.87 9.78
C GLN A 31 8.42 -10.84 10.21
N LEU A 32 8.03 -9.57 10.30
CA LEU A 32 8.93 -8.47 10.67
C LEU A 32 8.66 -7.96 12.11
N GLU A 33 7.79 -8.60 12.87
CA GLU A 33 7.42 -8.20 14.23
C GLU A 33 7.06 -6.71 14.31
N LEU A 34 6.21 -6.25 13.36
CA LEU A 34 5.79 -4.85 13.33
C LEU A 34 4.79 -4.58 14.47
N SER A 35 5.00 -3.50 15.18
CA SER A 35 4.08 -3.06 16.23
C SER A 35 2.78 -2.46 15.66
N ARG A 36 2.82 -1.99 14.42
CA ARG A 36 1.68 -1.40 13.68
C ARG A 36 1.94 -1.39 12.18
N VAL A 37 0.88 -1.45 11.37
CA VAL A 37 0.92 -1.14 9.94
C VAL A 37 -0.01 0.03 9.64
N LEU A 38 0.57 1.09 9.06
CA LEU A 38 -0.17 2.27 8.59
C LEU A 38 -0.62 2.04 7.16
N PHE A 39 -1.93 2.09 6.92
CA PHE A 39 -2.51 2.16 5.59
C PHE A 39 -2.64 3.62 5.18
N ILE A 40 -1.98 4.01 4.10
CA ILE A 40 -1.92 5.39 3.63
C ILE A 40 -2.55 5.48 2.23
N PRO A 41 -3.83 5.84 2.14
CA PRO A 41 -4.46 6.11 0.85
C PRO A 41 -3.79 7.29 0.16
N ALA A 42 -3.35 7.09 -1.09
CA ALA A 42 -2.75 8.17 -1.87
C ALA A 42 -3.77 9.31 -2.09
N GLY A 43 -3.36 10.54 -1.85
CA GLY A 43 -4.18 11.71 -2.07
C GLY A 43 -4.48 11.86 -3.56
N ASN A 44 -3.49 12.29 -4.34
CA ASN A 44 -3.54 12.33 -5.79
C ASN A 44 -2.33 11.54 -6.35
N PRO A 45 -2.53 10.26 -6.73
CA PRO A 45 -1.43 9.40 -7.11
C PRO A 45 -0.79 9.86 -8.43
N HIS A 46 0.50 10.19 -8.39
CA HIS A 46 1.25 10.70 -9.55
C HIS A 46 1.18 9.77 -10.77
N PHE A 47 1.20 8.45 -10.54
CA PHE A 47 1.19 7.43 -11.61
C PHE A 47 -0.17 7.19 -12.27
N LYS A 48 -1.24 7.88 -11.84
CA LYS A 48 -2.62 7.70 -12.33
C LYS A 48 -3.28 9.01 -12.77
N GLN A 49 -2.51 10.03 -13.13
CA GLN A 49 -3.06 11.34 -13.54
C GLN A 49 -3.96 11.28 -14.77
N ASP A 50 -3.77 10.27 -15.63
CA ASP A 50 -4.55 10.06 -16.85
C ASP A 50 -5.69 9.02 -16.67
N GLN A 51 -5.93 8.57 -15.44
CA GLN A 51 -6.99 7.60 -15.12
C GLN A 51 -8.00 8.22 -14.17
N GLU A 52 -9.27 7.89 -14.39
CA GLU A 52 -10.31 8.23 -13.43
C GLU A 52 -10.15 7.38 -12.17
N VAL A 53 -9.87 8.04 -11.05
CA VAL A 53 -9.65 7.41 -9.74
C VAL A 53 -10.74 7.87 -8.79
N THR A 54 -11.33 6.95 -8.04
CA THR A 54 -12.31 7.26 -7.01
C THR A 54 -11.78 8.35 -6.06
N PRO A 55 -12.60 9.32 -5.65
CA PRO A 55 -12.19 10.38 -4.72
C PRO A 55 -11.43 9.86 -3.50
N ALA A 56 -10.38 10.57 -3.09
CA ALA A 56 -9.49 10.13 -2.02
C ALA A 56 -10.24 9.88 -0.69
N SER A 57 -11.28 10.67 -0.39
CA SER A 57 -12.13 10.48 0.80
C SER A 57 -12.87 9.14 0.77
N GLN A 58 -13.46 8.75 -0.36
CA GLN A 58 -14.16 7.48 -0.49
C GLN A 58 -13.20 6.29 -0.41
N ARG A 59 -11.98 6.42 -0.96
CA ARG A 59 -10.95 5.38 -0.84
C ARG A 59 -10.46 5.24 0.61
N ALA A 60 -10.32 6.36 1.32
CA ALA A 60 -10.00 6.38 2.74
C ALA A 60 -11.12 5.73 3.58
N ASP A 61 -12.39 6.01 3.28
CA ASP A 61 -13.54 5.37 3.94
C ASP A 61 -13.50 3.85 3.76
N MET A 62 -13.23 3.37 2.54
CA MET A 62 -13.10 1.94 2.27
C MET A 62 -11.96 1.30 3.06
N VAL A 63 -10.80 1.96 3.14
CA VAL A 63 -9.68 1.48 3.95
C VAL A 63 -10.04 1.45 5.43
N ALA A 64 -10.67 2.50 5.97
CA ALA A 64 -11.12 2.54 7.36
C ALA A 64 -12.04 1.35 7.68
N LEU A 65 -13.00 1.06 6.80
CA LEU A 65 -13.90 -0.08 6.94
C LEU A 65 -13.19 -1.43 6.87
N ALA A 66 -12.17 -1.54 5.99
CA ALA A 66 -11.43 -2.77 5.81
C ALA A 66 -10.58 -3.17 7.02
N ILE A 67 -10.12 -2.19 7.79
CA ILE A 67 -9.17 -2.41 8.91
C ILE A 67 -9.81 -2.20 10.29
N ALA A 68 -11.11 -1.91 10.36
CA ALA A 68 -11.77 -1.49 11.61
C ALA A 68 -11.64 -2.50 12.76
N ASP A 69 -11.65 -3.79 12.44
CA ASP A 69 -11.63 -4.88 13.44
C ASP A 69 -10.21 -5.35 13.82
N ASP A 70 -9.18 -4.65 13.35
CA ASP A 70 -7.80 -5.08 13.51
C ASP A 70 -6.94 -3.99 14.17
N SER A 71 -6.65 -4.15 15.46
CA SER A 71 -5.85 -3.18 16.23
C SER A 71 -4.41 -3.00 15.77
N LEU A 72 -3.89 -3.93 14.95
CA LEU A 72 -2.56 -3.85 14.37
C LEU A 72 -2.51 -2.84 13.21
N PHE A 73 -3.63 -2.62 12.54
CA PHE A 73 -3.74 -1.73 11.40
C PHE A 73 -4.26 -0.36 11.82
N ALA A 74 -3.75 0.68 11.19
CA ALA A 74 -4.23 2.04 11.39
C ALA A 74 -4.31 2.78 10.06
N LEU A 75 -5.35 3.58 9.90
CA LEU A 75 -5.47 4.52 8.79
C LEU A 75 -4.65 5.77 9.08
N ASP A 76 -3.86 6.22 8.12
CA ASP A 76 -3.18 7.51 8.16
C ASP A 76 -3.55 8.33 6.92
N LEU A 77 -4.08 9.52 7.12
CA LEU A 77 -4.62 10.38 6.09
C LEU A 77 -3.63 11.46 5.61
N CYS A 78 -2.37 11.41 6.00
CA CYS A 78 -1.38 12.44 5.72
C CYS A 78 -1.30 12.85 4.24
N GLU A 79 -1.41 11.89 3.30
CA GLU A 79 -1.41 12.20 1.87
C GLU A 79 -2.73 12.82 1.39
N VAL A 80 -3.86 12.36 1.94
CA VAL A 80 -5.18 12.91 1.62
C VAL A 80 -5.30 14.34 2.14
N GLU A 81 -4.86 14.59 3.37
CA GLU A 81 -4.91 15.91 4.03
C GLU A 81 -3.92 16.90 3.43
N ARG A 82 -2.72 16.43 3.03
CA ARG A 82 -1.73 17.27 2.38
C ARG A 82 -2.23 17.80 1.03
N GLY A 83 -3.00 16.99 0.30
CA GLY A 83 -3.49 17.31 -1.03
C GLY A 83 -2.37 17.44 -2.08
N GLY A 84 -2.74 17.73 -3.32
CA GLY A 84 -1.80 17.83 -4.42
C GLY A 84 -1.17 16.48 -4.80
N ILE A 85 -0.09 16.52 -5.59
CA ILE A 85 0.64 15.31 -6.01
C ILE A 85 1.42 14.77 -4.82
N THR A 86 1.26 13.49 -4.52
CA THR A 86 1.91 12.82 -3.40
C THR A 86 3.16 12.06 -3.85
N TYR A 87 4.25 12.23 -3.12
CA TYR A 87 5.49 11.49 -3.30
C TYR A 87 5.84 10.74 -2.03
N THR A 88 6.26 9.50 -2.16
CA THR A 88 6.60 8.64 -1.03
C THR A 88 7.67 9.25 -0.11
N ALA A 89 8.66 9.95 -0.66
CA ALA A 89 9.69 10.61 0.14
C ALA A 89 9.11 11.64 1.12
N ASP A 90 8.13 12.46 0.68
CA ASP A 90 7.49 13.47 1.53
C ASP A 90 6.69 12.81 2.66
N THR A 91 6.02 11.70 2.35
CA THR A 91 5.26 10.92 3.32
C THR A 91 6.18 10.26 4.35
N LEU A 92 7.30 9.68 3.91
CA LEU A 92 8.27 9.05 4.82
C LEU A 92 8.96 10.09 5.71
N GLU A 93 9.26 11.29 5.23
CA GLU A 93 9.81 12.39 6.05
C GLU A 93 8.83 12.82 7.15
N GLU A 94 7.56 12.98 6.80
CA GLU A 94 6.52 13.32 7.77
C GLU A 94 6.37 12.23 8.84
N LEU A 95 6.35 10.96 8.42
CA LEU A 95 6.23 9.83 9.33
C LEU A 95 7.48 9.67 10.21
N ALA A 96 8.68 9.88 9.67
CA ALA A 96 9.92 9.83 10.46
C ALA A 96 9.95 10.89 11.56
N GLN A 97 9.41 12.08 11.29
CA GLN A 97 9.27 13.13 12.31
C GLN A 97 8.19 12.79 13.36
N ARG A 98 7.04 12.25 12.91
CA ARG A 98 5.91 11.89 13.78
C ARG A 98 6.22 10.70 14.68
N TYR A 99 7.03 9.76 14.18
CA TYR A 99 7.40 8.52 14.86
C TYR A 99 8.92 8.50 15.17
N ASP A 100 9.42 9.58 15.74
CA ASP A 100 10.84 9.74 16.06
C ASP A 100 11.39 8.55 16.88
N GLY A 101 12.51 8.00 16.43
CA GLY A 101 13.13 6.79 16.98
C GLY A 101 12.51 5.47 16.55
N ALA A 102 11.46 5.46 15.71
CA ALA A 102 10.92 4.23 15.12
C ALA A 102 11.68 3.83 13.86
N ARG A 103 11.68 2.52 13.56
CA ARG A 103 12.15 1.98 12.28
C ARG A 103 10.95 1.84 11.33
N LEU A 104 11.06 2.45 10.14
CA LEU A 104 10.01 2.43 9.14
C LEU A 104 10.27 1.32 8.10
N PHE A 105 9.22 0.58 7.75
CA PHE A 105 9.24 -0.53 6.79
C PHE A 105 8.22 -0.25 5.70
N PHE A 106 8.68 0.13 4.49
CA PHE A 106 7.78 0.46 3.38
C PHE A 106 7.44 -0.80 2.58
N ILE A 107 6.18 -1.22 2.65
CA ILE A 107 5.67 -2.48 2.08
C ILE A 107 5.15 -2.22 0.68
N MET A 108 5.69 -2.96 -0.32
CA MET A 108 5.28 -2.83 -1.71
C MET A 108 5.32 -4.18 -2.44
N GLY A 109 4.65 -4.27 -3.58
CA GLY A 109 4.76 -5.41 -4.49
C GLY A 109 6.00 -5.34 -5.39
N THR A 110 6.31 -6.45 -6.05
CA THR A 110 7.46 -6.58 -6.98
C THR A 110 7.45 -5.55 -8.10
N ASP A 111 6.28 -5.24 -8.67
CA ASP A 111 6.17 -4.29 -9.79
C ASP A 111 6.56 -2.87 -9.38
N SER A 112 6.14 -2.44 -8.20
CA SER A 112 6.54 -1.15 -7.63
C SER A 112 8.03 -1.12 -7.29
N ALA A 113 8.57 -2.21 -6.77
CA ALA A 113 9.97 -2.31 -6.40
C ALA A 113 10.91 -2.20 -7.62
N ILE A 114 10.53 -2.74 -8.78
CA ILE A 114 11.29 -2.61 -10.03
C ILE A 114 11.41 -1.13 -10.45
N THR A 115 10.37 -0.32 -10.21
CA THR A 115 10.36 1.10 -10.61
C THR A 115 10.97 2.04 -9.58
N LEU A 116 11.22 1.56 -8.36
CA LEU A 116 11.71 2.34 -7.21
C LEU A 116 12.94 3.22 -7.50
N PRO A 117 13.96 2.75 -8.25
CA PRO A 117 15.12 3.60 -8.59
C PRO A 117 14.77 4.89 -9.35
N GLY A 118 13.66 4.89 -10.08
CA GLY A 118 13.17 6.05 -10.83
C GLY A 118 12.21 6.95 -10.04
N TRP A 119 11.93 6.64 -8.77
CA TRP A 119 11.02 7.48 -7.98
C TRP A 119 11.67 8.81 -7.62
N LYS A 120 10.82 9.82 -7.47
CA LYS A 120 11.29 11.15 -7.05
C LYS A 120 11.90 11.06 -5.66
N ARG A 121 13.14 11.52 -5.50
CA ARG A 121 13.89 11.48 -4.24
C ARG A 121 14.07 10.05 -3.71
N ALA A 122 14.42 9.10 -4.60
CA ALA A 122 14.64 7.70 -4.25
C ALA A 122 15.74 7.51 -3.18
N ASP A 123 16.73 8.38 -3.12
CA ASP A 123 17.77 8.46 -2.09
C ASP A 123 17.20 8.77 -0.70
N ASP A 124 16.23 9.69 -0.60
CA ASP A 124 15.53 9.96 0.66
C ASP A 124 14.68 8.76 1.10
N VAL A 125 14.01 8.09 0.16
CA VAL A 125 13.26 6.85 0.46
C VAL A 125 14.21 5.80 1.05
N ALA A 126 15.37 5.57 0.41
CA ALA A 126 16.36 4.59 0.87
C ALA A 126 16.92 4.92 2.27
N ARG A 127 17.09 6.21 2.57
CA ARG A 127 17.61 6.67 3.86
C ARG A 127 16.58 6.54 5.00
N LEU A 128 15.29 6.67 4.69
CA LEU A 128 14.23 6.81 5.69
C LEU A 128 13.56 5.48 6.08
N CYS A 129 13.65 4.45 5.25
CA CYS A 129 12.97 3.18 5.54
C CYS A 129 13.70 1.96 4.96
N THR A 130 13.43 0.80 5.52
CA THR A 130 13.69 -0.49 4.89
C THR A 130 12.59 -0.80 3.89
N ILE A 131 12.93 -1.18 2.67
CA ILE A 131 11.98 -1.59 1.63
C ILE A 131 11.59 -3.05 1.86
N VAL A 132 10.30 -3.33 1.93
CA VAL A 132 9.76 -4.67 2.09
C VAL A 132 9.03 -5.08 0.82
N VAL A 133 9.63 -6.00 0.07
CA VAL A 133 9.08 -6.47 -1.20
C VAL A 133 8.25 -7.73 -0.96
N ALA A 134 6.93 -7.61 -1.05
CA ALA A 134 6.00 -8.72 -0.97
C ALA A 134 6.04 -9.52 -2.27
N LYS A 135 6.50 -10.77 -2.18
CA LYS A 135 6.63 -11.70 -3.30
C LYS A 135 5.50 -12.72 -3.27
N ARG A 136 4.75 -12.83 -4.37
CA ARG A 136 3.77 -13.91 -4.55
C ARG A 136 4.44 -15.24 -4.85
N PRO A 137 3.86 -16.39 -4.47
CA PRO A 137 4.40 -17.69 -4.83
C PRO A 137 4.67 -17.81 -6.34
N GLY A 138 5.83 -18.34 -6.70
CA GLY A 138 6.23 -18.50 -8.09
C GLY A 138 6.76 -17.24 -8.79
N GLN A 139 6.68 -16.06 -8.17
CA GLN A 139 7.32 -14.84 -8.72
C GLN A 139 8.83 -14.84 -8.44
N SER A 140 9.61 -14.59 -9.47
CA SER A 140 11.05 -14.35 -9.34
C SER A 140 11.30 -12.93 -8.83
N THR A 141 12.26 -12.80 -7.92
CA THR A 141 12.78 -11.50 -7.45
C THR A 141 13.99 -11.02 -8.26
N GLU A 142 14.39 -11.76 -9.29
CA GLU A 142 15.59 -11.42 -10.10
C GLU A 142 15.49 -10.04 -10.73
N ARG A 143 14.35 -9.70 -11.34
CA ARG A 143 14.13 -8.38 -11.94
C ARG A 143 14.20 -7.25 -10.90
N VAL A 144 13.71 -7.49 -9.68
CA VAL A 144 13.82 -6.53 -8.58
C VAL A 144 15.27 -6.36 -8.17
N ARG A 145 15.99 -7.47 -7.99
CA ARG A 145 17.44 -7.46 -7.63
C ARG A 145 18.27 -6.76 -8.69
N GLU A 146 18.01 -7.03 -9.96
CA GLU A 146 18.69 -6.38 -11.08
C GLU A 146 18.40 -4.86 -11.09
N ALA A 147 17.13 -4.45 -11.01
CA ALA A 147 16.73 -3.04 -11.00
C ALA A 147 17.35 -2.27 -9.83
N LEU A 148 17.30 -2.83 -8.62
CA LEU A 148 17.88 -2.20 -7.44
C LEU A 148 19.41 -2.27 -7.42
N GLY A 149 20.02 -3.38 -7.88
CA GLY A 149 21.47 -3.58 -7.91
C GLY A 149 22.20 -2.73 -8.94
N THR A 150 21.51 -2.26 -9.99
CA THR A 150 22.06 -1.31 -10.99
C THR A 150 21.76 0.15 -10.64
N SER A 151 20.99 0.40 -9.58
CA SER A 151 20.69 1.74 -9.09
C SER A 151 21.92 2.39 -8.46
N PRO A 152 22.12 3.72 -8.63
CA PRO A 152 23.12 4.47 -7.86
C PRO A 152 22.71 4.64 -6.39
N VAL A 153 21.45 4.36 -6.04
CA VAL A 153 20.91 4.45 -4.68
C VAL A 153 20.98 3.07 -4.04
N ASP A 154 21.56 2.98 -2.85
CA ASP A 154 21.65 1.77 -2.05
C ASP A 154 20.40 1.62 -1.16
N PHE A 155 19.56 0.64 -1.47
CA PHE A 155 18.33 0.36 -0.74
C PHE A 155 18.50 -0.78 0.25
N ASP A 156 18.13 -0.58 1.51
CA ASP A 156 17.93 -1.68 2.46
C ASP A 156 16.65 -2.44 2.10
N VAL A 157 16.79 -3.71 1.66
CA VAL A 157 15.68 -4.47 1.07
C VAL A 157 15.47 -5.81 1.76
N MET A 158 14.26 -6.06 2.19
CA MET A 158 13.79 -7.35 2.70
C MET A 158 12.75 -7.96 1.74
N TYR A 159 12.85 -9.26 1.50
CA TYR A 159 11.87 -9.99 0.69
C TYR A 159 10.96 -10.80 1.60
N LEU A 160 9.67 -10.71 1.34
CA LEU A 160 8.62 -11.31 2.14
C LEU A 160 7.83 -12.30 1.30
N ASP A 161 7.74 -13.55 1.76
CA ASP A 161 6.86 -14.54 1.14
C ASP A 161 5.42 -14.32 1.66
N VAL A 162 4.49 -14.07 0.72
CA VAL A 162 3.08 -13.86 1.06
C VAL A 162 2.22 -14.95 0.43
N PRO A 163 1.12 -15.35 1.07
CA PRO A 163 0.17 -16.27 0.45
C PRO A 163 -0.31 -15.77 -0.91
N GLN A 164 -0.58 -16.69 -1.82
CA GLN A 164 -1.15 -16.32 -3.11
C GLN A 164 -2.60 -15.87 -2.92
N ILE A 165 -2.86 -14.63 -3.28
CA ILE A 165 -4.22 -14.10 -3.43
C ILE A 165 -4.30 -13.48 -4.81
N ASP A 166 -5.14 -14.08 -5.65
CA ASP A 166 -5.29 -13.66 -7.03
C ASP A 166 -6.39 -12.59 -7.10
N VAL A 167 -6.03 -11.36 -6.73
CA VAL A 167 -6.92 -10.20 -6.72
C VAL A 167 -6.16 -8.93 -7.10
N SER A 168 -6.79 -8.10 -7.91
CA SER A 168 -6.32 -6.74 -8.19
C SER A 168 -7.49 -5.75 -8.19
N SER A 169 -7.21 -4.50 -7.80
CA SER A 169 -8.24 -3.46 -7.80
C SER A 169 -8.82 -3.21 -9.21
N THR A 170 -8.02 -3.35 -10.26
CA THR A 170 -8.49 -3.21 -11.65
C THR A 170 -9.51 -4.28 -12.00
N GLN A 171 -9.17 -5.55 -11.75
CA GLN A 171 -10.09 -6.66 -12.01
C GLN A 171 -11.37 -6.53 -11.18
N LEU A 172 -11.25 -6.11 -9.91
CA LEU A 172 -12.42 -5.89 -9.05
C LEU A 172 -13.38 -4.84 -9.61
N ARG A 173 -12.87 -3.72 -10.12
CA ARG A 173 -13.73 -2.69 -10.73
C ARG A 173 -14.46 -3.22 -11.95
N GLU A 174 -13.77 -3.97 -12.83
CA GLU A 174 -14.38 -4.63 -13.99
C GLU A 174 -15.43 -5.67 -13.58
N ASP A 175 -15.15 -6.46 -12.53
CA ASP A 175 -16.07 -7.49 -12.04
C ASP A 175 -17.35 -6.85 -11.48
N ILE A 176 -17.21 -5.77 -10.70
CA ILE A 176 -18.33 -5.03 -10.12
C ILE A 176 -19.18 -4.38 -11.24
N ALA A 177 -18.54 -3.73 -12.23
CA ALA A 177 -19.23 -3.15 -13.39
C ALA A 177 -20.04 -4.18 -14.17
N CYS A 178 -19.52 -5.41 -14.29
CA CYS A 178 -20.20 -6.53 -14.92
C CYS A 178 -21.22 -7.25 -14.02
N GLY A 179 -21.41 -6.82 -12.78
CA GLY A 179 -22.31 -7.48 -11.82
C GLY A 179 -21.82 -8.83 -11.32
N ARG A 180 -20.52 -9.13 -11.45
CA ARG A 180 -19.93 -10.38 -10.94
C ARG A 180 -19.77 -10.31 -9.42
N ASP A 181 -19.87 -11.46 -8.75
CA ASP A 181 -19.67 -11.56 -7.31
C ASP A 181 -18.18 -11.40 -6.95
N VAL A 182 -17.89 -10.49 -6.04
CA VAL A 182 -16.55 -10.17 -5.53
C VAL A 182 -16.45 -10.35 -4.01
N SER A 183 -17.44 -10.96 -3.38
CA SER A 183 -17.58 -11.05 -1.91
C SER A 183 -16.39 -11.74 -1.23
N ASP A 184 -15.76 -12.71 -1.90
CA ASP A 184 -14.58 -13.42 -1.37
C ASP A 184 -13.27 -12.61 -1.53
N MET A 185 -13.29 -11.55 -2.34
CA MET A 185 -12.10 -10.78 -2.71
C MET A 185 -11.95 -9.49 -1.89
N ILE A 186 -13.04 -8.98 -1.33
CA ILE A 186 -13.08 -7.74 -0.55
C ILE A 186 -13.71 -7.97 0.82
N PRO A 187 -13.32 -7.19 1.87
CA PRO A 187 -14.01 -7.26 3.15
C PRO A 187 -15.49 -6.90 3.01
N ALA A 188 -16.35 -7.63 3.71
CA ALA A 188 -17.81 -7.43 3.63
C ALA A 188 -18.25 -5.97 3.88
N PRO A 189 -17.68 -5.21 4.85
CA PRO A 189 -18.02 -3.80 5.03
C PRO A 189 -17.66 -2.91 3.83
N VAL A 190 -16.56 -3.24 3.11
CA VAL A 190 -16.16 -2.54 1.88
C VAL A 190 -17.15 -2.83 0.75
N GLY A 191 -17.55 -4.09 0.58
CA GLY A 191 -18.57 -4.47 -0.40
C GLY A 191 -19.91 -3.76 -0.16
N ALA A 192 -20.36 -3.68 1.10
CA ALA A 192 -21.56 -2.94 1.47
C ALA A 192 -21.42 -1.43 1.19
N TYR A 193 -20.26 -0.84 1.41
CA TYR A 193 -19.98 0.56 1.09
C TYR A 193 -20.08 0.81 -0.42
N ILE A 194 -19.40 0.00 -1.24
CA ILE A 194 -19.40 0.08 -2.70
C ILE A 194 -20.84 -0.02 -3.24
N ALA A 195 -21.62 -0.99 -2.74
CA ALA A 195 -23.01 -1.18 -3.18
C ALA A 195 -23.90 0.03 -2.82
N ARG A 196 -23.74 0.61 -1.63
CA ARG A 196 -24.51 1.78 -1.16
C ARG A 196 -24.17 3.05 -1.92
N THR A 197 -22.89 3.23 -2.28
CA THR A 197 -22.39 4.44 -2.96
C THR A 197 -22.38 4.31 -4.47
N GLU A 198 -22.80 3.15 -4.99
CA GLU A 198 -22.87 2.82 -6.42
C GLU A 198 -21.53 2.96 -7.17
N LEU A 199 -20.40 2.82 -6.45
CA LEU A 199 -19.07 2.90 -7.04
C LEU A 199 -18.85 1.77 -8.06
N TYR A 200 -18.11 2.09 -9.12
CA TYR A 200 -17.64 1.16 -10.17
C TYR A 200 -18.74 0.56 -11.05
N ARG A 201 -19.96 1.15 -11.10
CA ARG A 201 -21.05 0.64 -11.95
C ARG A 201 -20.92 1.03 -13.42
N ASP A 202 -20.26 2.16 -13.70
CA ASP A 202 -20.17 2.77 -15.03
C ASP A 202 -18.71 2.84 -15.52
N VAL A 203 -17.94 1.78 -15.33
CA VAL A 203 -16.51 1.72 -15.74
C VAL A 203 -16.34 0.97 -17.06
#